data_7381f2a5c4f27795fc017f3252ece90b
#
_entry.id   7381f2a5c4f27795fc017f3252ece90b
#
_cell.length_a   1.000
_cell.length_b   1.000
_cell.length_c   1.000
_cell.angle_alpha   90.00
_cell.angle_beta   90.00
_cell.angle_gamma   90.00
#
_symmetry.space_group_name_H-M   'P 1'
#
loop_
_entity.id
_entity.type
_entity.pdbx_description
1 polymer ?
#
loop_
_entity_poly.entity_id
_entity_poly.type
_entity_poly.pdbx_seq_one_letter_code
_entity_poly.pdbx_strand_id
1 'polypeptide(L)'
;MGFFLARYKKSIMSIKSTIAALAASPFLLAGAAFAGPYVNVESNLSYPDGDYSKATTDLHIGYEGTLTESADFYAQIGPAFEAVDGTDGTNTEFSGKVGVSVAATDSLGIYGELSGITDEASNGDDEIDWGVKLGGKFVF
;
A
#
# COMPACT_ATOMS: atom_id res chain seq x y z
N MET A 1 30.54 8.99 -11.27
CA MET A 1 29.92 7.74 -11.73
C MET A 1 29.30 6.89 -10.62
N GLY A 2 29.88 6.78 -9.44
CA GLY A 2 29.28 6.05 -8.32
C GLY A 2 27.95 6.61 -7.83
N PHE A 3 27.72 7.90 -7.97
CA PHE A 3 26.47 8.57 -7.57
C PHE A 3 25.26 8.19 -8.44
N PHE A 4 25.50 7.94 -9.72
CA PHE A 4 24.45 7.58 -10.68
C PHE A 4 23.95 6.15 -10.48
N LEU A 5 24.85 5.25 -10.13
CA LEU A 5 24.53 3.83 -9.87
C LEU A 5 23.78 3.65 -8.54
N ALA A 6 24.11 4.45 -7.54
CA ALA A 6 23.42 4.41 -6.25
C ALA A 6 21.96 4.91 -6.37
N ARG A 7 21.70 5.93 -7.16
CA ARG A 7 20.33 6.41 -7.43
C ARG A 7 19.51 5.40 -8.21
N TYR A 8 20.10 4.75 -9.18
CA TYR A 8 19.42 3.73 -9.97
C TYR A 8 19.04 2.52 -9.12
N LYS A 9 19.93 2.12 -8.23
CA LYS A 9 19.68 1.00 -7.32
C LYS A 9 18.56 1.31 -6.31
N LYS A 10 18.51 2.53 -5.81
CA LYS A 10 17.45 2.99 -4.91
C LYS A 10 16.08 3.00 -5.60
N SER A 11 16.03 3.45 -6.85
CA SER A 11 14.80 3.48 -7.63
C SER A 11 14.24 2.08 -7.90
N ILE A 12 15.09 1.13 -8.23
CA ILE A 12 14.68 -0.27 -8.44
C ILE A 12 14.17 -0.93 -7.15
N MET A 13 14.82 -0.66 -6.03
CA MET A 13 14.37 -1.17 -4.73
C MET A 13 13.03 -0.59 -4.32
N SER A 14 12.78 0.70 -4.58
CA SER A 14 11.50 1.34 -4.31
C SER A 14 10.36 0.73 -5.12
N ILE A 15 10.56 0.45 -6.39
CA ILE A 15 9.56 -0.20 -7.25
C ILE A 15 9.25 -1.61 -6.77
N LYS A 16 10.26 -2.41 -6.46
CA LYS A 16 10.07 -3.76 -5.93
C LYS A 16 9.36 -3.77 -4.58
N SER A 17 9.69 -2.85 -3.70
CA SER A 17 9.04 -2.68 -2.39
C SER A 17 7.57 -2.28 -2.55
N THR A 18 7.26 -1.37 -3.45
CA THR A 18 5.90 -0.94 -3.74
C THR A 18 5.06 -2.10 -4.28
N ILE A 19 5.61 -2.90 -5.21
CA ILE A 19 4.92 -4.08 -5.75
C ILE A 19 4.65 -5.11 -4.66
N ALA A 20 5.62 -5.39 -3.79
CA ALA A 20 5.45 -6.33 -2.69
C ALA A 20 4.37 -5.84 -1.69
N ALA A 21 4.36 -4.57 -1.35
CA ALA A 21 3.36 -3.96 -0.49
C ALA A 21 1.95 -4.06 -1.09
N LEU A 22 1.83 -3.81 -2.39
CA LEU A 22 0.56 -3.93 -3.10
C LEU A 22 0.04 -5.38 -3.14
N ALA A 23 0.94 -6.34 -3.29
CA ALA A 23 0.57 -7.76 -3.32
C ALA A 23 0.08 -8.27 -1.95
N ALA A 24 0.59 -7.72 -0.86
CA ALA A 24 0.25 -8.13 0.50
C ALA A 24 -0.99 -7.43 1.07
N SER A 25 -1.55 -6.43 0.40
CA SER A 25 -2.74 -5.71 0.88
C SER A 25 -3.92 -6.66 1.09
N PRO A 26 -4.48 -6.75 2.31
CA PRO A 26 -5.62 -7.61 2.57
C PRO A 26 -6.91 -6.98 2.02
N PHE A 27 -7.02 -6.97 0.76
CA PHE A 27 -8.23 -6.55 0.05
C PHE A 27 -9.46 -7.42 0.38
N LEU A 28 -9.34 -8.27 1.34
CA LEU A 28 -10.06 -9.52 1.39
C LEU A 28 -11.15 -9.60 2.42
N LEU A 29 -11.30 -8.58 3.19
CA LEU A 29 -12.45 -8.43 4.05
C LEU A 29 -13.63 -7.79 3.33
N ALA A 30 -13.51 -7.69 2.02
CA ALA A 30 -14.53 -7.19 1.11
C ALA A 30 -15.75 -8.10 1.02
N GLY A 31 -16.20 -8.62 2.04
CA GLY A 31 -17.49 -9.27 2.13
C GLY A 31 -18.26 -8.70 3.28
N ALA A 32 -17.63 -7.84 4.01
CA ALA A 32 -18.29 -7.22 5.14
C ALA A 32 -19.18 -6.09 4.64
N ALA A 33 -20.46 -6.28 4.78
CA ALA A 33 -21.48 -5.28 4.54
C ALA A 33 -21.43 -4.14 5.59
N PHE A 34 -20.24 -3.78 6.06
CA PHE A 34 -20.07 -2.72 7.04
C PHE A 34 -19.61 -1.45 6.33
N ALA A 35 -20.55 -0.55 6.06
CA ALA A 35 -20.24 0.83 5.77
C ALA A 35 -19.94 1.55 7.07
N GLY A 36 -18.88 2.31 7.13
CA GLY A 36 -18.54 3.11 8.29
C GLY A 36 -17.05 3.24 8.56
N PRO A 37 -16.71 3.84 9.72
CA PRO A 37 -15.33 3.99 10.13
C PRO A 37 -14.71 2.66 10.54
N TYR A 38 -13.42 2.49 10.28
CA TYR A 38 -12.66 1.30 10.69
C TYR A 38 -11.22 1.65 11.06
N VAL A 39 -10.56 0.71 11.70
CA VAL A 39 -9.12 0.73 11.95
C VAL A 39 -8.51 -0.43 11.18
N ASN A 40 -7.43 -0.16 10.47
CA ASN A 40 -6.66 -1.16 9.75
C ASN A 40 -5.23 -1.22 10.27
N VAL A 41 -4.74 -2.42 10.51
CA VAL A 41 -3.34 -2.69 10.82
C VAL A 41 -2.81 -3.64 9.76
N GLU A 42 -1.77 -3.23 9.06
CA GLU A 42 -1.20 -4.00 7.96
C GLU A 42 0.32 -4.00 8.07
N SER A 43 0.94 -5.15 7.93
CA SER A 43 2.39 -5.25 7.87
C SER A 43 2.82 -5.82 6.53
N ASN A 44 3.69 -5.11 5.85
CA ASN A 44 4.25 -5.47 4.56
C ASN A 44 5.75 -5.70 4.71
N LEU A 45 6.19 -6.90 4.37
CA LEU A 45 7.59 -7.29 4.44
C LEU A 45 8.14 -7.40 3.01
N SER A 46 9.32 -6.86 2.81
CA SER A 46 9.98 -6.87 1.50
C SER A 46 11.21 -7.78 1.54
N TYR A 47 11.27 -8.70 0.57
CA TYR A 47 12.34 -9.68 0.41
C TYR A 47 12.90 -9.62 -1.03
N PRO A 48 13.59 -8.53 -1.42
CA PRO A 48 14.21 -8.49 -2.73
C PRO A 48 15.28 -9.59 -2.81
N ASP A 49 15.23 -10.37 -3.89
CA ASP A 49 16.15 -11.49 -4.14
C ASP A 49 16.14 -12.58 -3.03
N GLY A 50 15.04 -12.68 -2.27
CA GLY A 50 14.85 -13.67 -1.21
C GLY A 50 15.36 -13.27 0.18
N ASP A 51 16.06 -12.15 0.29
CA ASP A 51 16.57 -11.65 1.56
C ASP A 51 15.67 -10.56 2.14
N TYR A 52 15.48 -10.58 3.46
CA TYR A 52 14.74 -9.54 4.16
C TYR A 52 15.39 -8.17 3.96
N SER A 53 14.60 -7.19 3.57
CA SER A 53 15.05 -5.81 3.35
C SER A 53 14.39 -4.82 4.30
N LYS A 54 13.08 -4.82 4.37
CA LYS A 54 12.35 -3.93 5.27
C LYS A 54 10.96 -4.47 5.62
N ALA A 55 10.44 -4.02 6.73
CA ALA A 55 9.05 -4.18 7.12
C ALA A 55 8.40 -2.81 7.28
N THR A 56 7.24 -2.63 6.73
CA THR A 56 6.41 -1.44 6.93
C THR A 56 5.12 -1.86 7.61
N THR A 57 4.85 -1.30 8.77
CA THR A 57 3.59 -1.53 9.49
C THR A 57 2.77 -0.26 9.46
N ASP A 58 1.63 -0.33 8.80
CA ASP A 58 0.66 0.76 8.71
C ASP A 58 -0.39 0.62 9.81
N LEU A 59 -0.67 1.71 10.48
CA LEU A 59 -1.80 1.82 11.40
C LEU A 59 -2.72 2.93 10.90
N HIS A 60 -3.80 2.54 10.26
CA HIS A 60 -4.70 3.47 9.60
C HIS A 60 -6.07 3.54 10.27
N ILE A 61 -6.64 4.73 10.28
CA ILE A 61 -8.07 4.92 10.43
C ILE A 61 -8.65 5.16 9.05
N GLY A 62 -9.81 4.60 8.79
CA GLY A 62 -10.44 4.70 7.49
C GLY A 62 -11.93 4.77 7.57
N TYR A 63 -12.51 4.98 6.41
CA TYR A 63 -13.94 4.94 6.19
C TYR A 63 -14.22 4.18 4.90
N GLU A 64 -15.20 3.31 4.95
CA GLU A 64 -15.67 2.60 3.77
C GLU A 64 -17.18 2.78 3.61
N GLY A 65 -17.63 2.70 2.38
CA GLY A 65 -19.04 2.88 2.09
C GLY A 65 -19.40 2.44 0.70
N THR A 66 -20.67 2.56 0.40
CA THR A 66 -21.25 2.18 -0.88
C THR A 66 -21.42 3.40 -1.75
N LEU A 67 -20.92 3.38 -2.98
CA LEU A 67 -21.15 4.40 -3.99
C LEU A 67 -22.44 4.14 -4.76
N THR A 68 -22.64 2.89 -5.16
CA THR A 68 -23.84 2.40 -5.85
C THR A 68 -24.13 0.98 -5.38
N GLU A 69 -25.23 0.37 -5.83
CA GLU A 69 -25.56 -1.02 -5.51
C GLU A 69 -24.46 -2.03 -5.90
N SER A 70 -23.59 -1.66 -6.85
CA SER A 70 -22.52 -2.51 -7.36
C SER A 70 -21.12 -1.95 -7.16
N ALA A 71 -20.97 -0.83 -6.47
CA ALA A 71 -19.67 -0.19 -6.27
C ALA A 71 -19.49 0.27 -4.83
N ASP A 72 -18.35 -0.08 -4.27
CA ASP A 72 -17.93 0.29 -2.92
C ASP A 72 -16.62 1.10 -2.98
N PHE A 73 -16.39 1.91 -1.97
CA PHE A 73 -15.15 2.65 -1.83
C PHE A 73 -14.62 2.55 -0.41
N TYR A 74 -13.33 2.81 -0.27
CA TYR A 74 -12.70 3.04 1.02
C TYR A 74 -11.62 4.12 0.90
N ALA A 75 -11.34 4.77 2.02
CA ALA A 75 -10.22 5.68 2.18
C ALA A 75 -9.64 5.51 3.58
N GLN A 76 -8.34 5.45 3.69
CA GLN A 76 -7.67 5.27 4.98
C GLN A 76 -6.36 6.03 5.01
N ILE A 77 -5.95 6.44 6.21
CA ILE A 77 -4.76 7.24 6.43
C ILE A 77 -4.22 7.00 7.85
N GLY A 78 -2.94 7.11 8.03
CA GLY A 78 -2.30 7.01 9.33
C GLY A 78 -0.79 6.84 9.27
N PRO A 79 -0.15 6.66 10.43
CA PRO A 79 1.28 6.45 10.50
C PRO A 79 1.69 5.10 9.88
N ALA A 80 2.87 5.09 9.30
CA ALA A 80 3.57 3.91 8.80
C ALA A 80 4.92 3.80 9.51
N PHE A 81 5.19 2.65 10.08
CA PHE A 81 6.42 2.38 10.81
C PHE A 81 7.32 1.49 9.95
N GLU A 82 8.46 2.03 9.53
CA GLU A 82 9.41 1.30 8.69
C GLU A 82 10.62 0.85 9.50
N ALA A 83 10.86 -0.46 9.49
CA ALA A 83 12.06 -1.08 9.99
C ALA A 83 12.87 -1.61 8.81
N VAL A 84 14.08 -1.07 8.62
CA VAL A 84 14.97 -1.42 7.51
C VAL A 84 16.11 -2.27 8.03
N ASP A 85 16.43 -3.36 7.32
CA ASP A 85 17.53 -4.24 7.67
C ASP A 85 18.88 -3.48 7.68
N GLY A 86 19.68 -3.73 8.69
CA GLY A 86 20.99 -3.08 8.86
C GLY A 86 20.94 -1.68 9.47
N THR A 87 19.77 -1.16 9.81
CA THR A 87 19.61 0.12 10.52
C THR A 87 19.02 -0.08 11.91
N ASP A 88 19.54 0.70 12.87
CA ASP A 88 18.98 0.73 14.22
C ASP A 88 17.76 1.66 14.24
N GLY A 89 16.68 1.19 14.85
CA GLY A 89 15.46 1.98 15.05
C GLY A 89 14.45 1.86 13.92
N THR A 90 13.34 2.53 14.11
CA THR A 90 12.19 2.53 13.21
C THR A 90 11.92 3.95 12.74
N ASN A 91 11.76 4.13 11.44
CA ASN A 91 11.32 5.40 10.87
C ASN A 91 9.80 5.47 10.91
N THR A 92 9.26 6.64 11.28
CA THR A 92 7.84 6.90 11.23
C THR A 92 7.53 7.77 10.02
N GLU A 93 6.72 7.22 9.12
CA GLU A 93 6.21 7.89 7.95
C GLU A 93 4.70 8.05 8.05
N PHE A 94 4.12 8.70 7.06
CA PHE A 94 2.68 8.86 6.95
C PHE A 94 2.21 8.25 5.64
N SER A 95 1.15 7.44 5.68
CA SER A 95 0.65 6.76 4.50
C SER A 95 -0.86 6.84 4.39
N GLY A 96 -1.36 6.62 3.18
CA GLY A 96 -2.79 6.60 2.93
C GLY A 96 -3.12 5.80 1.68
N LYS A 97 -4.36 5.34 1.63
CA LYS A 97 -4.90 4.57 0.51
C LYS A 97 -6.33 4.97 0.24
N VAL A 98 -6.69 5.00 -1.03
CA VAL A 98 -8.08 5.12 -1.48
C VAL A 98 -8.34 4.03 -2.50
N GLY A 99 -9.48 3.40 -2.42
CA GLY A 99 -9.83 2.31 -3.32
C GLY A 99 -11.30 2.29 -3.69
N VAL A 100 -11.57 1.68 -4.83
CA VAL A 100 -12.92 1.45 -5.35
C VAL A 100 -12.99 0.02 -5.87
N SER A 101 -14.09 -0.63 -5.58
CA SER A 101 -14.42 -1.94 -6.16
C SER A 101 -15.78 -1.90 -6.83
N VAL A 102 -15.88 -2.56 -7.97
CA VAL A 102 -17.11 -2.61 -8.77
C VAL A 102 -17.41 -4.05 -9.12
N ALA A 103 -18.63 -4.50 -8.83
CA ALA A 103 -19.13 -5.76 -9.33
C ALA A 103 -19.57 -5.60 -10.79
N ALA A 104 -18.72 -6.02 -11.73
CA ALA A 104 -19.00 -5.91 -13.16
C ALA A 104 -20.04 -6.93 -13.61
N THR A 105 -20.02 -8.12 -13.00
CA THR A 105 -21.02 -9.20 -13.16
C THR A 105 -21.19 -9.89 -11.80
N ASP A 106 -22.11 -10.86 -11.71
CA ASP A 106 -22.30 -11.66 -10.50
C ASP A 106 -21.03 -12.46 -10.12
N SER A 107 -20.16 -12.71 -11.07
CA SER A 107 -18.94 -13.50 -10.87
C SER A 107 -17.64 -12.74 -11.08
N LEU A 108 -17.67 -11.50 -11.56
CA LEU A 108 -16.49 -10.69 -11.82
C LEU A 108 -16.54 -9.36 -11.07
N GLY A 109 -15.61 -9.15 -10.17
CA GLY A 109 -15.34 -7.88 -9.53
C GLY A 109 -14.06 -7.24 -10.09
N ILE A 110 -14.08 -5.92 -10.25
CA ILE A 110 -12.92 -5.12 -10.67
C ILE A 110 -12.62 -4.15 -9.54
N TYR A 111 -11.36 -3.95 -9.23
CA TYR A 111 -10.96 -3.02 -8.19
C TYR A 111 -9.73 -2.19 -8.57
N GLY A 112 -9.65 -1.00 -8.00
CA GLY A 112 -8.50 -0.13 -8.12
C GLY A 112 -8.16 0.51 -6.78
N GLU A 113 -6.88 0.68 -6.51
CA GLU A 113 -6.36 1.33 -5.31
C GLU A 113 -5.24 2.29 -5.69
N LEU A 114 -5.27 3.47 -5.11
CA LEU A 114 -4.19 4.45 -5.13
C LEU A 114 -3.65 4.58 -3.71
N SER A 115 -2.35 4.46 -3.54
CA SER A 115 -1.68 4.60 -2.25
C SER A 115 -0.55 5.61 -2.32
N GLY A 116 -0.22 6.19 -1.19
CA GLY A 116 0.92 7.08 -1.03
C GLY A 116 1.54 6.91 0.33
N ILE A 117 2.86 7.01 0.40
CA ILE A 117 3.63 7.04 1.64
C ILE A 117 4.66 8.16 1.55
N THR A 118 4.80 8.92 2.63
CA THR A 118 5.86 9.92 2.72
C THR A 118 7.21 9.23 2.84
N ASP A 119 8.21 9.79 2.21
CA ASP A 119 9.61 9.36 2.32
C ASP A 119 10.49 10.59 2.38
N GLU A 120 11.55 10.51 3.15
CA GLU A 120 12.52 11.57 3.26
C GLU A 120 13.57 11.40 2.16
N ALA A 121 13.57 12.34 1.22
CA ALA A 121 14.58 12.34 0.17
C ALA A 121 15.96 12.62 0.75
N SER A 122 17.01 12.18 0.07
CA SER A 122 18.39 12.35 0.50
C SER A 122 18.85 13.81 0.59
N ASN A 123 18.09 14.74 0.04
CA ASN A 123 18.32 16.19 0.16
C ASN A 123 17.53 16.85 1.30
N GLY A 124 16.81 16.07 2.11
CA GLY A 124 16.00 16.58 3.21
C GLY A 124 14.60 17.06 2.84
N ASP A 125 14.23 17.01 1.56
CA ASP A 125 12.88 17.31 1.12
C ASP A 125 11.96 16.11 1.30
N ASP A 126 10.71 16.37 1.70
CA ASP A 126 9.69 15.33 1.78
C ASP A 126 9.20 14.95 0.39
N GLU A 127 9.19 13.67 0.12
CA GLU A 127 8.64 13.09 -1.11
C GLU A 127 7.49 12.17 -0.77
N ILE A 128 6.62 11.90 -1.74
CA ILE A 128 5.55 10.92 -1.60
C ILE A 128 5.77 9.84 -2.66
N ASP A 129 5.93 8.62 -2.19
CA ASP A 129 5.95 7.45 -3.06
C ASP A 129 4.52 7.00 -3.34
N TRP A 130 4.16 6.98 -4.60
CA TRP A 130 2.83 6.62 -5.06
C TRP A 130 2.78 5.17 -5.54
N GLY A 131 1.68 4.51 -5.25
CA GLY A 131 1.40 3.17 -5.73
C GLY A 131 0.01 3.09 -6.35
N VAL A 132 -0.12 2.30 -7.39
CA VAL A 132 -1.40 2.00 -8.04
C VAL A 132 -1.56 0.50 -8.13
N LYS A 133 -2.73 0.02 -7.73
CA LYS A 133 -3.11 -1.38 -7.87
C LYS A 133 -4.41 -1.45 -8.69
N LEU A 134 -4.42 -2.31 -9.69
CA LEU A 134 -5.60 -2.65 -10.46
C LEU A 134 -5.74 -4.15 -10.50
N GLY A 135 -6.94 -4.65 -10.35
CA GLY A 135 -7.14 -6.09 -10.37
C GLY A 135 -8.58 -6.49 -10.65
N GLY A 136 -8.73 -7.77 -10.93
CA GLY A 136 -10.02 -8.41 -11.09
C GLY A 136 -10.09 -9.66 -10.24
N LYS A 137 -11.25 -9.92 -9.67
CA LYS A 137 -11.55 -11.13 -8.92
C LYS A 137 -12.68 -11.87 -9.59
N PHE A 138 -12.41 -13.10 -9.96
CA PHE A 138 -13.40 -13.99 -10.56
C PHE A 138 -13.83 -15.06 -9.55
N VAL A 139 -15.13 -15.24 -9.39
CA VAL A 139 -15.71 -16.21 -8.45
C VAL A 139 -16.49 -17.27 -9.27
N PHE A 140 -16.21 -18.54 -9.01
CA PHE A 140 -16.87 -19.67 -9.67
C PHE A 140 -18.06 -20.18 -8.89
#